data_4c8246fe137fe62d873b86bddb68ce27
#
_entry.id   4c8246fe137fe62d873b86bddb68ce27
#
_cell.length_a   1.000
_cell.length_b   1.000
_cell.length_c   1.000
_cell.angle_alpha   90.00
_cell.angle_beta   90.00
_cell.angle_gamma   90.00
#
_symmetry.space_group_name_H-M   'P 1'
#
loop_
_entity.id
_entity.type
_entity.pdbx_description
1 polymer ?
#
loop_
_entity_poly.entity_id
_entity_poly.type
_entity_poly.pdbx_seq_one_letter_code
_entity_poly.pdbx_strand_id
1 'polypeptide(L)'
;MKVTLLNKEEVKNFYKTWGLFACKCYNTNPKFAEKVGKSCHKTRHYSGSRSFYFNFLIEDVPRSAMDQLARHEQGVVKNIQSQRYTDSSNLDWYVPKVIKKHPDLLEAWTNGFESDSADYQYIIEQLKKLEGFTGEKAREVARGRVGMDIYSSATFGFTIEALEHLMHKRLCYRSQEAIRELAKLIKEEIVDVLPELSTYLVPECLAVGYCNENKMQCKELKDSVIPTKEQFDIIKNSKEYKDMVLQLKKKKLA
;
A
#
# COMPACT_ATOMS: atom_id res chain seq x y z
N MET A 1 -12.64 5.94 -1.80
CA MET A 1 -11.73 4.77 -1.81
C MET A 1 -12.29 3.70 -0.92
N LYS A 2 -12.33 2.47 -1.41
CA LYS A 2 -12.80 1.28 -0.68
C LYS A 2 -11.82 0.14 -0.93
N VAL A 3 -11.52 -0.63 0.11
CA VAL A 3 -10.63 -1.80 0.06
C VAL A 3 -11.39 -2.97 0.70
N THR A 4 -11.31 -4.13 0.07
CA THR A 4 -11.92 -5.36 0.58
C THR A 4 -10.90 -6.49 0.46
N LEU A 5 -10.56 -7.13 1.58
CA LEU A 5 -9.74 -8.34 1.59
C LEU A 5 -10.61 -9.52 1.13
N LEU A 6 -10.28 -10.12 -0.02
CA LEU A 6 -11.11 -11.14 -0.68
C LEU A 6 -10.99 -12.52 -0.05
N ASN A 7 -9.82 -12.85 0.50
CA ASN A 7 -9.53 -14.20 1.02
C ASN A 7 -9.35 -14.20 2.55
N LYS A 8 -10.31 -13.60 3.27
CA LYS A 8 -10.28 -13.46 4.74
C LYS A 8 -10.10 -14.79 5.48
N GLU A 9 -10.76 -15.85 5.01
CA GLU A 9 -10.68 -17.17 5.68
C GLU A 9 -9.29 -17.82 5.54
N GLU A 10 -8.66 -17.68 4.39
CA GLU A 10 -7.29 -18.16 4.19
C GLU A 10 -6.29 -17.34 5.01
N VAL A 11 -6.51 -16.01 5.10
CA VAL A 11 -5.66 -15.10 5.89
C VAL A 11 -5.68 -15.44 7.37
N LYS A 12 -6.80 -15.88 7.95
CA LYS A 12 -6.84 -16.40 9.33
C LYS A 12 -5.85 -17.53 9.58
N ASN A 13 -5.59 -18.34 8.56
CA ASN A 13 -4.69 -19.48 8.61
C ASN A 13 -3.29 -19.18 8.05
N PHE A 14 -2.96 -17.93 7.78
CA PHE A 14 -1.71 -17.51 7.14
C PHE A 14 -0.45 -18.12 7.79
N TYR A 15 -0.27 -17.95 9.09
CA TYR A 15 0.90 -18.49 9.78
C TYR A 15 0.97 -20.01 9.79
N LYS A 16 -0.18 -20.68 9.84
CA LYS A 16 -0.23 -22.15 9.75
C LYS A 16 0.18 -22.59 8.35
N THR A 17 -0.32 -21.95 7.30
CA THR A 17 0.03 -22.22 5.90
C THR A 17 1.52 -21.99 5.65
N TRP A 18 2.05 -20.84 6.02
CA TRP A 18 3.48 -20.54 5.94
C TRP A 18 4.32 -21.59 6.68
N GLY A 19 3.92 -21.92 7.91
CA GLY A 19 4.62 -22.88 8.73
C GLY A 19 4.62 -24.29 8.19
N LEU A 20 3.59 -24.71 7.45
CA LEU A 20 3.58 -26.01 6.78
C LEU A 20 4.71 -26.14 5.75
N PHE A 21 4.96 -25.09 4.95
CA PHE A 21 6.11 -25.06 4.04
C PHE A 21 7.44 -25.10 4.81
N ALA A 22 7.56 -24.26 5.85
CA ALA A 22 8.78 -24.20 6.66
C ALA A 22 9.06 -25.50 7.41
N CYS A 23 8.05 -26.19 7.94
CA CYS A 23 8.19 -27.48 8.60
C CYS A 23 8.82 -28.53 7.69
N LYS A 24 8.51 -28.51 6.40
CA LYS A 24 9.15 -29.40 5.42
C LYS A 24 10.64 -29.09 5.28
N CYS A 25 11.01 -27.82 5.18
CA CYS A 25 12.42 -27.41 5.06
C CYS A 25 13.25 -27.78 6.30
N TYR A 26 12.65 -27.71 7.50
CA TYR A 26 13.36 -27.95 8.77
C TYR A 26 13.14 -29.34 9.34
N ASN A 27 12.48 -30.25 8.62
CA ASN A 27 12.07 -31.57 9.09
C ASN A 27 11.35 -31.53 10.46
N THR A 28 10.51 -30.50 10.67
CA THR A 28 9.76 -30.29 11.92
C THR A 28 8.36 -30.87 11.78
N ASN A 29 7.80 -31.37 12.88
CA ASN A 29 6.45 -31.93 12.89
C ASN A 29 5.40 -30.85 12.52
N PRO A 30 4.53 -31.11 11.52
CA PRO A 30 3.52 -30.15 11.05
C PRO A 30 2.53 -29.66 12.12
N LYS A 31 2.37 -30.37 13.24
CA LYS A 31 1.55 -29.89 14.38
C LYS A 31 2.04 -28.55 14.94
N PHE A 32 3.29 -28.20 14.71
CA PHE A 32 3.89 -26.92 15.14
C PHE A 32 3.87 -25.83 14.05
N ALA A 33 3.20 -26.07 12.91
CA ALA A 33 3.25 -25.20 11.75
C ALA A 33 3.00 -23.72 12.08
N GLU A 34 1.95 -23.40 12.84
CA GLU A 34 1.65 -22.01 13.17
C GLU A 34 2.79 -21.33 13.97
N LYS A 35 3.33 -22.02 14.96
CA LYS A 35 4.48 -21.55 15.75
C LYS A 35 5.72 -21.34 14.88
N VAL A 36 5.97 -22.27 13.96
CA VAL A 36 7.09 -22.18 13.01
C VAL A 36 6.89 -21.01 12.04
N GLY A 37 5.68 -20.80 11.49
CA GLY A 37 5.36 -19.67 10.64
C GLY A 37 5.58 -18.33 11.35
N LYS A 38 5.09 -18.17 12.57
CA LYS A 38 5.32 -16.98 13.41
C LYS A 38 6.82 -16.76 13.68
N SER A 39 7.58 -17.83 13.92
CA SER A 39 9.04 -17.75 14.11
C SER A 39 9.75 -17.30 12.84
N CYS A 40 9.40 -17.87 11.68
CA CYS A 40 9.95 -17.48 10.38
C CYS A 40 9.70 -15.99 10.09
N HIS A 41 8.49 -15.50 10.38
CA HIS A 41 8.17 -14.08 10.21
C HIS A 41 9.05 -13.20 11.10
N LYS A 42 9.15 -13.51 12.38
CA LYS A 42 9.98 -12.78 13.35
C LYS A 42 11.45 -12.72 12.94
N THR A 43 11.96 -13.77 12.29
CA THR A 43 13.35 -13.85 11.82
C THR A 43 13.51 -13.44 10.36
N ARG A 44 12.44 -12.96 9.71
CA ARG A 44 12.41 -12.51 8.31
C ARG A 44 12.81 -13.60 7.30
N HIS A 45 12.43 -14.84 7.55
CA HIS A 45 12.64 -15.99 6.64
C HIS A 45 11.43 -16.17 5.73
N TYR A 46 11.25 -15.28 4.75
CA TYR A 46 10.05 -15.18 3.93
C TYR A 46 9.87 -16.28 2.86
N SER A 47 10.83 -17.14 2.61
CA SER A 47 10.78 -18.11 1.50
C SER A 47 9.49 -18.94 1.47
N GLY A 48 9.03 -19.42 2.63
CA GLY A 48 7.80 -20.22 2.74
C GLY A 48 6.51 -19.41 2.60
N SER A 49 6.54 -18.08 2.78
CA SER A 49 5.36 -17.24 2.66
C SER A 49 5.09 -16.73 1.24
N ARG A 50 6.05 -16.87 0.31
CA ARG A 50 5.96 -16.31 -1.05
C ARG A 50 4.91 -16.97 -1.93
N SER A 51 4.41 -18.15 -1.56
CA SER A 51 3.28 -18.80 -2.22
C SER A 51 1.91 -18.32 -1.73
N PHE A 52 1.86 -17.50 -0.68
CA PHE A 52 0.63 -16.98 -0.10
C PHE A 52 0.44 -15.51 -0.48
N TYR A 53 -0.75 -15.19 -0.99
CA TYR A 53 -1.12 -13.83 -1.35
C TYR A 53 -2.30 -13.34 -0.52
N PHE A 54 -2.21 -12.11 -0.05
CA PHE A 54 -3.31 -11.31 0.50
C PHE A 54 -3.97 -10.63 -0.69
N ASN A 55 -5.19 -11.04 -1.03
CA ASN A 55 -5.89 -10.62 -2.24
C ASN A 55 -6.92 -9.54 -1.92
N PHE A 56 -6.85 -8.41 -2.63
CA PHE A 56 -7.72 -7.26 -2.40
C PHE A 56 -8.48 -6.87 -3.66
N LEU A 57 -9.75 -6.48 -3.46
CA LEU A 57 -10.48 -5.62 -4.36
C LEU A 57 -10.30 -4.18 -3.87
N ILE A 58 -9.86 -3.30 -4.76
CA ILE A 58 -9.57 -1.90 -4.50
C ILE A 58 -10.43 -1.07 -5.43
N GLU A 59 -11.29 -0.21 -4.90
CA GLU A 59 -12.29 0.55 -5.65
C GLU A 59 -12.18 2.05 -5.32
N ASP A 60 -12.58 2.89 -6.27
CA ASP A 60 -12.65 4.35 -6.14
C ASP A 60 -11.31 4.98 -5.71
N VAL A 61 -10.22 4.55 -6.34
CA VAL A 61 -8.88 5.07 -6.09
C VAL A 61 -8.46 5.98 -7.24
N PRO A 62 -7.95 7.21 -6.98
CA PRO A 62 -7.48 8.08 -8.05
C PRO A 62 -6.34 7.41 -8.83
N ARG A 63 -6.34 7.59 -10.14
CA ARG A 63 -5.33 7.01 -11.02
C ARG A 63 -3.92 7.36 -10.59
N SER A 64 -3.70 8.56 -10.10
CA SER A 64 -2.41 9.01 -9.56
C SER A 64 -1.90 8.16 -8.39
N ALA A 65 -2.78 7.68 -7.50
CA ALA A 65 -2.42 6.76 -6.42
C ALA A 65 -2.31 5.32 -6.92
N MET A 66 -3.17 4.91 -7.87
CA MET A 66 -3.13 3.60 -8.49
C MET A 66 -1.79 3.36 -9.21
N ASP A 67 -1.28 4.35 -9.93
CA ASP A 67 0.01 4.27 -10.61
C ASP A 67 1.17 4.16 -9.63
N GLN A 68 1.09 4.81 -8.48
CA GLN A 68 2.08 4.63 -7.42
C GLN A 68 2.01 3.24 -6.77
N LEU A 69 0.80 2.69 -6.60
CA LEU A 69 0.63 1.31 -6.11
C LEU A 69 1.18 0.31 -7.12
N ALA A 70 0.93 0.53 -8.41
CA ALA A 70 1.36 -0.34 -9.49
C ALA A 70 2.89 -0.43 -9.65
N ARG A 71 3.67 0.52 -9.11
CA ARG A 71 5.14 0.48 -9.09
C ARG A 71 5.72 -0.52 -8.09
N HIS A 72 4.90 -1.04 -7.17
CA HIS A 72 5.31 -2.17 -6.34
C HIS A 72 5.15 -3.44 -7.16
N GLU A 73 6.26 -4.13 -7.46
CA GLU A 73 6.27 -5.27 -8.40
C GLU A 73 6.68 -6.59 -7.74
N GLN A 74 7.67 -6.55 -6.84
CA GLN A 74 8.17 -7.75 -6.21
C GLN A 74 7.13 -8.34 -5.24
N GLY A 75 6.70 -9.58 -5.50
CA GLY A 75 5.69 -10.26 -4.69
C GLY A 75 4.29 -9.67 -4.85
N VAL A 76 4.00 -9.05 -6.00
CA VAL A 76 2.72 -8.41 -6.31
C VAL A 76 2.14 -8.96 -7.61
N VAL A 77 0.86 -9.31 -7.58
CA VAL A 77 0.04 -9.56 -8.77
C VAL A 77 -1.04 -8.49 -8.84
N LYS A 78 -1.36 -8.02 -10.05
CA LYS A 78 -2.28 -6.88 -10.22
C LYS A 78 -3.07 -6.97 -11.53
N ASN A 79 -4.36 -6.63 -11.44
CA ASN A 79 -5.23 -6.40 -12.59
C ASN A 79 -5.91 -5.05 -12.39
N ILE A 80 -5.52 -4.06 -13.19
CA ILE A 80 -5.98 -2.68 -13.07
C ILE A 80 -7.00 -2.41 -14.17
N GLN A 81 -8.11 -1.76 -13.82
CA GLN A 81 -9.15 -1.35 -14.74
C GLN A 81 -8.56 -0.57 -15.93
N SER A 82 -8.87 -1.02 -17.11
CA SER A 82 -8.36 -0.42 -18.36
C SER A 82 -9.26 0.69 -18.86
N GLN A 83 -8.72 1.88 -19.05
CA GLN A 83 -9.40 3.01 -19.69
C GLN A 83 -9.68 2.82 -21.18
N ARG A 84 -9.20 1.74 -21.82
CA ARG A 84 -9.57 1.37 -23.19
C ARG A 84 -10.93 0.65 -23.24
N TYR A 85 -11.21 -0.15 -22.20
CA TYR A 85 -12.44 -0.95 -22.13
C TYR A 85 -13.55 -0.27 -21.33
N THR A 86 -13.19 0.61 -20.40
CA THR A 86 -14.14 1.33 -19.56
C THR A 86 -14.42 2.72 -20.11
N ASP A 87 -15.69 3.11 -20.13
CA ASP A 87 -16.08 4.48 -20.46
C ASP A 87 -15.75 5.42 -19.30
N SER A 88 -15.04 6.51 -19.61
CA SER A 88 -14.62 7.51 -18.63
C SER A 88 -15.51 8.77 -18.67
N SER A 89 -16.61 8.78 -19.41
CA SER A 89 -17.47 9.96 -19.60
C SER A 89 -18.16 10.42 -18.31
N ASN A 90 -18.47 9.50 -17.41
CA ASN A 90 -19.26 9.74 -16.19
C ASN A 90 -18.56 9.24 -14.92
N LEU A 91 -17.23 9.16 -14.92
CA LEU A 91 -16.50 8.76 -13.73
C LEU A 91 -16.30 9.93 -12.79
N ASP A 92 -16.51 9.67 -11.50
CA ASP A 92 -16.15 10.62 -10.44
C ASP A 92 -14.63 10.75 -10.31
N TRP A 93 -14.20 11.79 -9.63
CA TRP A 93 -12.80 12.13 -9.40
C TRP A 93 -12.47 12.41 -7.94
N TYR A 94 -11.23 12.22 -7.62
CA TYR A 94 -10.69 12.52 -6.31
C TYR A 94 -10.41 14.01 -6.16
N VAL A 95 -10.86 14.57 -5.05
CA VAL A 95 -10.52 15.94 -4.64
C VAL A 95 -9.64 15.87 -3.37
N PRO A 96 -8.38 16.36 -3.41
CA PRO A 96 -7.52 16.40 -2.23
C PRO A 96 -8.14 17.20 -1.08
N LYS A 97 -7.89 16.77 0.18
CA LYS A 97 -8.48 17.43 1.36
C LYS A 97 -8.12 18.92 1.46
N VAL A 98 -6.92 19.28 1.00
CA VAL A 98 -6.49 20.69 0.98
C VAL A 98 -7.34 21.53 0.01
N ILE A 99 -7.69 21.00 -1.16
CA ILE A 99 -8.53 21.67 -2.16
C ILE A 99 -9.94 21.90 -1.60
N LYS A 100 -10.52 20.87 -0.94
CA LYS A 100 -11.87 20.94 -0.33
C LYS A 100 -12.02 22.04 0.73
N LYS A 101 -10.92 22.54 1.30
CA LYS A 101 -10.93 23.62 2.30
C LYS A 101 -11.06 25.03 1.72
N HIS A 102 -10.84 25.19 0.42
CA HIS A 102 -10.79 26.47 -0.26
C HIS A 102 -11.80 26.48 -1.41
N PRO A 103 -12.94 27.20 -1.28
CA PRO A 103 -14.01 27.20 -2.28
C PRO A 103 -13.53 27.53 -3.70
N ASP A 104 -12.70 28.56 -3.85
CA ASP A 104 -12.19 28.99 -5.16
C ASP A 104 -11.32 27.90 -5.83
N LEU A 105 -10.50 27.19 -5.02
CA LEU A 105 -9.71 26.08 -5.52
C LEU A 105 -10.58 24.85 -5.87
N LEU A 106 -11.62 24.62 -5.08
CA LEU A 106 -12.56 23.53 -5.35
C LEU A 106 -13.32 23.78 -6.64
N GLU A 107 -13.80 25.01 -6.86
CA GLU A 107 -14.47 25.42 -8.09
C GLU A 107 -13.54 25.24 -9.31
N ALA A 108 -12.31 25.76 -9.24
CA ALA A 108 -11.33 25.61 -10.32
C ALA A 108 -11.00 24.13 -10.60
N TRP A 109 -10.88 23.30 -9.55
CA TRP A 109 -10.64 21.86 -9.68
C TRP A 109 -11.80 21.15 -10.39
N THR A 110 -13.04 21.46 -9.97
CA THR A 110 -14.25 20.86 -10.55
C THR A 110 -14.43 21.26 -12.01
N ASN A 111 -14.30 22.55 -12.32
CA ASN A 111 -14.41 23.07 -13.69
C ASN A 111 -13.38 22.42 -14.63
N GLY A 112 -12.16 22.14 -14.15
CA GLY A 112 -11.14 21.42 -14.91
C GLY A 112 -11.57 20.02 -15.29
N PHE A 113 -12.14 19.27 -14.35
CA PHE A 113 -12.64 17.92 -14.60
C PHE A 113 -13.85 17.88 -15.52
N GLU A 114 -14.78 18.80 -15.34
CA GLU A 114 -15.96 18.93 -16.20
C GLU A 114 -15.56 19.24 -17.66
N SER A 115 -14.58 20.13 -17.84
CA SER A 115 -14.00 20.43 -19.15
C SER A 115 -13.32 19.23 -19.77
N ASP A 116 -12.50 18.48 -19.02
CA ASP A 116 -11.81 17.27 -19.49
C ASP A 116 -12.84 16.18 -19.88
N SER A 117 -13.91 16.01 -19.11
CA SER A 117 -15.00 15.09 -19.42
C SER A 117 -15.75 15.45 -20.71
N ALA A 118 -16.04 16.74 -20.88
CA ALA A 118 -16.67 17.23 -22.11
C ALA A 118 -15.78 17.04 -23.35
N ASP A 119 -14.49 17.33 -23.23
CA ASP A 119 -13.50 17.10 -24.27
C ASP A 119 -13.39 15.62 -24.63
N TYR A 120 -13.38 14.73 -23.63
CA TYR A 120 -13.34 13.28 -23.83
C TYR A 120 -14.54 12.80 -24.65
N GLN A 121 -15.77 13.23 -24.27
CA GLN A 121 -16.99 12.88 -24.99
C GLN A 121 -16.97 13.43 -26.42
N TYR A 122 -16.61 14.70 -26.59
CA TYR A 122 -16.52 15.34 -27.91
C TYR A 122 -15.53 14.58 -28.83
N ILE A 123 -14.36 14.22 -28.34
CA ILE A 123 -13.36 13.48 -29.12
C ILE A 123 -13.92 12.12 -29.55
N ILE A 124 -14.59 11.38 -28.67
CA ILE A 124 -15.22 10.10 -29.02
C ILE A 124 -16.25 10.27 -30.15
N GLU A 125 -17.10 11.29 -30.03
CA GLU A 125 -18.10 11.58 -31.07
C GLU A 125 -17.47 11.96 -32.41
N GLN A 126 -16.42 12.80 -32.40
CA GLN A 126 -15.74 13.18 -33.65
C GLN A 126 -15.00 12.00 -34.28
N LEU A 127 -14.33 11.18 -33.51
CA LEU A 127 -13.67 9.97 -34.00
C LEU A 127 -14.66 8.99 -34.66
N LYS A 128 -15.87 8.87 -34.08
CA LYS A 128 -16.94 8.08 -34.69
C LYS A 128 -17.38 8.66 -36.03
N LYS A 129 -17.53 9.98 -36.13
CA LYS A 129 -17.99 10.66 -37.38
C LYS A 129 -16.92 10.68 -38.48
N LEU A 130 -15.66 10.96 -38.11
CA LEU A 130 -14.59 11.21 -39.06
C LEU A 130 -13.86 9.94 -39.47
N GLU A 131 -13.66 9.00 -38.54
CA GLU A 131 -12.82 7.83 -38.72
C GLU A 131 -13.60 6.50 -38.58
N GLY A 132 -14.88 6.55 -38.19
CA GLY A 132 -15.67 5.36 -37.88
C GLY A 132 -15.20 4.60 -36.65
N PHE A 133 -14.37 5.21 -35.78
CA PHE A 133 -13.88 4.57 -34.58
C PHE A 133 -14.98 4.48 -33.51
N THR A 134 -15.13 3.31 -32.94
CA THR A 134 -16.11 3.05 -31.88
C THR A 134 -15.50 2.25 -30.73
N GLY A 135 -16.18 2.23 -29.59
CA GLY A 135 -15.82 1.39 -28.45
C GLY A 135 -14.36 1.59 -28.01
N GLU A 136 -13.61 0.50 -27.95
CA GLU A 136 -12.23 0.46 -27.47
C GLU A 136 -11.29 1.41 -28.24
N LYS A 137 -11.40 1.44 -29.56
CA LYS A 137 -10.52 2.22 -30.43
C LYS A 137 -10.70 3.73 -30.24
N ALA A 138 -11.93 4.21 -30.07
CA ALA A 138 -12.21 5.60 -29.77
C ALA A 138 -11.71 5.98 -28.38
N ARG A 139 -11.96 5.14 -27.36
CA ARG A 139 -11.50 5.37 -25.99
C ARG A 139 -9.97 5.35 -25.85
N GLU A 140 -9.29 4.51 -26.62
CA GLU A 140 -7.82 4.48 -26.66
C GLU A 140 -7.21 5.85 -26.98
N VAL A 141 -7.81 6.57 -27.92
CA VAL A 141 -7.39 7.94 -28.29
C VAL A 141 -7.86 8.96 -27.25
N ALA A 142 -9.16 8.92 -26.91
CA ALA A 142 -9.79 9.94 -26.06
C ALA A 142 -9.28 9.95 -24.61
N ARG A 143 -8.81 8.81 -24.06
CA ARG A 143 -8.33 8.69 -22.69
C ARG A 143 -7.17 9.63 -22.35
N GLY A 144 -6.48 10.18 -23.36
CA GLY A 144 -5.46 11.20 -23.15
C GLY A 144 -5.99 12.51 -22.54
N ARG A 145 -7.32 12.72 -22.58
CA ARG A 145 -8.00 13.86 -21.96
C ARG A 145 -8.50 13.59 -20.53
N VAL A 146 -8.35 12.37 -20.05
CA VAL A 146 -8.83 12.01 -18.72
C VAL A 146 -7.76 12.36 -17.68
N GLY A 147 -8.13 13.17 -16.69
CA GLY A 147 -7.23 13.59 -15.61
C GLY A 147 -6.75 12.44 -14.73
N MET A 148 -5.60 12.62 -14.07
CA MET A 148 -4.98 11.61 -13.21
C MET A 148 -5.74 11.36 -11.90
N ASP A 149 -6.68 12.20 -11.56
CA ASP A 149 -7.48 12.06 -10.33
C ASP A 149 -8.83 11.39 -10.56
N ILE A 150 -9.12 10.94 -11.79
CA ILE A 150 -10.27 10.08 -12.07
C ILE A 150 -10.18 8.78 -11.27
N TYR A 151 -11.29 8.30 -10.76
CA TYR A 151 -11.33 7.05 -10.03
C TYR A 151 -11.12 5.83 -10.93
N SER A 152 -10.43 4.85 -10.39
CA SER A 152 -10.16 3.57 -11.03
C SER A 152 -10.25 2.45 -10.00
N SER A 153 -10.47 1.22 -10.47
CA SER A 153 -10.53 0.03 -9.63
C SER A 153 -9.50 -1.01 -10.06
N ALA A 154 -9.13 -1.89 -9.14
CA ALA A 154 -8.16 -2.95 -9.42
C ALA A 154 -8.32 -4.13 -8.45
N THR A 155 -7.78 -5.28 -8.84
CA THR A 155 -7.44 -6.34 -7.89
C THR A 155 -5.94 -6.42 -7.72
N PHE A 156 -5.51 -6.58 -6.48
CA PHE A 156 -4.11 -6.76 -6.12
C PHE A 156 -3.94 -7.95 -5.19
N GLY A 157 -2.92 -8.77 -5.44
CA GLY A 157 -2.43 -9.75 -4.50
C GLY A 157 -1.02 -9.40 -4.06
N PHE A 158 -0.76 -9.46 -2.76
CA PHE A 158 0.54 -9.15 -2.17
C PHE A 158 1.03 -10.31 -1.32
N THR A 159 2.31 -10.67 -1.45
CA THR A 159 2.98 -11.45 -0.42
C THR A 159 3.15 -10.61 0.84
N ILE A 160 3.40 -11.24 2.00
CA ILE A 160 3.64 -10.50 3.25
C ILE A 160 4.86 -9.58 3.14
N GLU A 161 5.92 -10.02 2.48
CA GLU A 161 7.14 -9.23 2.24
C GLU A 161 6.82 -7.96 1.41
N ALA A 162 5.98 -8.10 0.38
CA ALA A 162 5.51 -6.99 -0.44
C ALA A 162 4.61 -6.02 0.35
N LEU A 163 3.75 -6.53 1.23
CA LEU A 163 2.92 -5.71 2.11
C LEU A 163 3.74 -4.91 3.11
N GLU A 164 4.72 -5.52 3.77
CA GLU A 164 5.62 -4.80 4.67
C GLU A 164 6.37 -3.69 3.92
N HIS A 165 6.91 -4.00 2.73
CA HIS A 165 7.57 -2.99 1.92
C HIS A 165 6.63 -1.85 1.50
N LEU A 166 5.41 -2.17 1.09
CA LEU A 166 4.37 -1.17 0.77
C LEU A 166 4.11 -0.26 1.97
N MET A 167 3.89 -0.85 3.16
CA MET A 167 3.58 -0.10 4.38
C MET A 167 4.75 0.77 4.83
N HIS A 168 5.98 0.26 4.77
CA HIS A 168 7.20 1.01 5.09
C HIS A 168 7.30 2.30 4.25
N LYS A 169 6.95 2.22 2.96
CA LYS A 169 7.04 3.38 2.05
C LYS A 169 5.80 4.26 2.08
N ARG A 170 4.59 3.68 2.10
CA ARG A 170 3.35 4.43 1.84
C ARG A 170 2.64 4.91 3.11
N LEU A 171 2.89 4.32 4.26
CA LEU A 171 2.42 4.88 5.54
C LEU A 171 3.25 6.08 6.03
N CYS A 172 4.42 6.34 5.40
CA CYS A 172 5.22 7.50 5.70
C CYS A 172 4.43 8.80 5.43
N TYR A 173 4.52 9.78 6.32
CA TYR A 173 3.84 11.07 6.17
C TYR A 173 4.22 11.83 4.89
N ARG A 174 5.42 11.61 4.35
CA ARG A 174 5.88 12.20 3.08
C ARG A 174 5.23 11.58 1.84
N SER A 175 4.55 10.45 1.97
CA SER A 175 3.78 9.89 0.86
C SER A 175 2.63 10.82 0.53
N GLN A 176 2.26 10.88 -0.76
CA GLN A 176 1.08 11.61 -1.21
C GLN A 176 -0.16 11.13 -0.42
N GLU A 177 -1.08 12.07 -0.15
CA GLU A 177 -2.25 11.82 0.70
C GLU A 177 -3.04 10.58 0.26
N ALA A 178 -3.40 10.51 -1.03
CA ALA A 178 -4.26 9.44 -1.55
C ALA A 178 -3.65 8.03 -1.40
N ILE A 179 -2.36 7.85 -1.75
CA ILE A 179 -1.70 6.53 -1.60
C ILE A 179 -1.47 6.17 -0.14
N ARG A 180 -1.25 7.15 0.75
CA ARG A 180 -1.13 6.92 2.19
C ARG A 180 -2.45 6.49 2.80
N GLU A 181 -3.56 7.09 2.38
CA GLU A 181 -4.91 6.71 2.79
C GLU A 181 -5.24 5.29 2.32
N LEU A 182 -4.93 4.98 1.07
CA LEU A 182 -5.08 3.63 0.53
C LEU A 182 -4.28 2.59 1.33
N ALA A 183 -3.02 2.89 1.66
CA ALA A 183 -2.20 1.99 2.47
C ALA A 183 -2.77 1.76 3.88
N LYS A 184 -3.40 2.78 4.48
CA LYS A 184 -4.11 2.63 5.77
C LYS A 184 -5.29 1.68 5.64
N LEU A 185 -6.13 1.84 4.61
CA LEU A 185 -7.28 0.96 4.37
C LEU A 185 -6.85 -0.49 4.14
N ILE A 186 -5.79 -0.72 3.35
CA ILE A 186 -5.22 -2.06 3.15
C ILE A 186 -4.76 -2.67 4.49
N LYS A 187 -4.07 -1.89 5.31
CA LYS A 187 -3.65 -2.32 6.65
C LYS A 187 -4.84 -2.66 7.55
N GLU A 188 -5.86 -1.83 7.58
CA GLU A 188 -7.07 -2.02 8.40
C GLU A 188 -7.76 -3.35 8.06
N GLU A 189 -7.96 -3.64 6.78
CA GLU A 189 -8.55 -4.91 6.32
C GLU A 189 -7.76 -6.16 6.76
N ILE A 190 -6.42 -6.06 6.80
CA ILE A 190 -5.57 -7.16 7.26
C ILE A 190 -5.64 -7.30 8.78
N VAL A 191 -5.50 -6.19 9.50
CA VAL A 191 -5.42 -6.18 10.97
C VAL A 191 -6.74 -6.60 11.61
N ASP A 192 -7.87 -6.33 10.95
CA ASP A 192 -9.19 -6.83 11.37
C ASP A 192 -9.23 -8.36 11.41
N VAL A 193 -8.56 -9.03 10.47
CA VAL A 193 -8.54 -10.51 10.37
C VAL A 193 -7.37 -11.14 11.12
N LEU A 194 -6.21 -10.47 11.13
CA LEU A 194 -4.96 -10.98 11.68
C LEU A 194 -4.23 -9.86 12.49
N PRO A 195 -4.70 -9.54 13.71
CA PRO A 195 -4.25 -8.39 14.50
C PRO A 195 -2.75 -8.35 14.79
N GLU A 196 -2.11 -9.52 14.90
CA GLU A 196 -0.67 -9.59 15.13
C GLU A 196 0.20 -8.99 14.02
N LEU A 197 -0.35 -8.79 12.80
CA LEU A 197 0.36 -8.11 11.72
C LEU A 197 0.45 -6.59 11.94
N SER A 198 -0.31 -6.01 12.86
CA SER A 198 -0.30 -4.56 13.13
C SER A 198 1.08 -4.00 13.43
N THR A 199 1.96 -4.79 14.07
CA THR A 199 3.32 -4.40 14.44
C THR A 199 4.34 -4.51 13.32
N TYR A 200 4.02 -5.24 12.25
CA TYR A 200 4.86 -5.38 11.05
C TYR A 200 4.45 -4.40 9.96
N LEU A 201 3.15 -4.12 9.83
CA LEU A 201 2.59 -3.20 8.84
C LEU A 201 2.66 -1.75 9.33
N VAL A 202 3.87 -1.22 9.43
CA VAL A 202 4.16 0.12 9.97
C VAL A 202 5.06 0.92 9.01
N PRO A 203 5.12 2.27 9.13
CA PRO A 203 6.11 3.04 8.38
C PRO A 203 7.54 2.64 8.74
N GLU A 204 8.48 2.82 7.81
CA GLU A 204 9.87 2.36 7.95
C GLU A 204 10.55 2.84 9.24
N CYS A 205 10.30 4.09 9.63
CA CYS A 205 10.88 4.65 10.84
C CYS A 205 10.49 3.90 12.13
N LEU A 206 9.28 3.34 12.20
CA LEU A 206 8.86 2.50 13.31
C LEU A 206 9.44 1.09 13.22
N ALA A 207 9.66 0.57 12.00
CA ALA A 207 10.24 -0.75 11.80
C ALA A 207 11.73 -0.80 12.14
N VAL A 208 12.48 0.28 11.88
CA VAL A 208 13.94 0.34 12.08
C VAL A 208 14.36 1.15 13.32
N GLY A 209 13.43 1.94 13.91
CA GLY A 209 13.68 2.74 15.11
C GLY A 209 14.30 4.12 14.87
N TYR A 210 14.44 4.55 13.61
CA TYR A 210 14.93 5.89 13.26
C TYR A 210 14.35 6.38 11.92
N CYS A 211 14.37 7.71 11.71
CA CYS A 211 13.92 8.32 10.46
C CYS A 211 15.08 8.45 9.46
N ASN A 212 14.91 7.91 8.26
CA ASN A 212 15.88 8.06 7.16
C ASN A 212 15.82 9.43 6.47
N GLU A 213 14.78 10.21 6.73
CA GLU A 213 14.50 11.51 6.10
C GLU A 213 15.16 12.65 6.89
N ASN A 214 16.46 12.72 6.92
CA ASN A 214 17.34 13.53 7.78
C ASN A 214 16.98 15.03 7.96
N LYS A 215 16.01 15.60 7.24
CA LYS A 215 15.76 17.06 7.27
C LYS A 215 14.35 17.47 7.69
N MET A 216 13.41 16.55 7.87
CA MET A 216 12.04 16.89 8.24
C MET A 216 11.50 15.92 9.27
N GLN A 217 11.49 16.34 10.52
CA GLN A 217 10.70 15.65 11.54
C GLN A 217 9.22 15.65 11.14
N CYS A 218 8.61 14.49 11.11
CA CYS A 218 7.20 14.32 10.86
C CYS A 218 6.41 15.01 11.98
N LYS A 219 5.62 16.02 11.65
CA LYS A 219 4.84 16.80 12.63
C LYS A 219 3.83 15.94 13.41
N GLU A 220 3.36 14.83 12.83
CA GLU A 220 2.44 13.89 13.49
C GLU A 220 3.13 13.01 14.54
N LEU A 221 4.45 12.92 14.52
CA LEU A 221 5.25 12.19 15.51
C LEU A 221 5.83 13.11 16.59
N LYS A 222 5.26 14.29 16.78
CA LYS A 222 5.75 15.28 17.76
C LYS A 222 5.89 14.74 19.19
N ASP A 223 5.09 13.74 19.56
CA ASP A 223 5.08 13.16 20.90
C ASP A 223 5.94 11.89 21.03
N SER A 224 6.36 11.30 19.90
CA SER A 224 7.33 10.21 19.86
C SER A 224 8.60 10.70 19.15
N VAL A 225 9.64 11.00 19.93
CA VAL A 225 10.94 11.42 19.39
C VAL A 225 11.58 10.24 18.68
N ILE A 226 11.24 10.05 17.41
CA ILE A 226 11.97 9.12 16.56
C ILE A 226 13.28 9.81 16.19
N PRO A 227 14.45 9.26 16.60
CA PRO A 227 15.72 9.88 16.31
C PRO A 227 16.01 9.88 14.80
N THR A 228 16.84 10.82 14.35
CA THR A 228 17.50 10.71 13.04
C THR A 228 18.45 9.50 13.06
N LYS A 229 18.87 9.04 11.87
CA LYS A 229 19.84 7.93 11.77
C LYS A 229 21.13 8.23 12.55
N GLU A 230 21.65 9.44 12.44
CA GLU A 230 22.87 9.89 13.14
C GLU A 230 22.67 9.84 14.67
N GLN A 231 21.56 10.36 15.17
CA GLN A 231 21.23 10.30 16.60
C GLN A 231 21.05 8.85 17.06
N PHE A 232 20.40 8.00 16.26
CA PHE A 232 20.23 6.58 16.58
C PHE A 232 21.60 5.85 16.65
N ASP A 233 22.50 6.12 15.73
CA ASP A 233 23.84 5.52 15.72
C ASP A 233 24.67 5.96 16.93
N ILE A 234 24.55 7.23 17.39
CA ILE A 234 25.14 7.71 18.63
C ILE A 234 24.56 6.95 19.83
N ILE A 235 23.23 6.87 19.94
CA ILE A 235 22.55 6.16 21.04
C ILE A 235 22.96 4.68 21.06
N LYS A 236 22.94 4.00 19.91
CA LYS A 236 23.30 2.58 19.78
C LYS A 236 24.75 2.29 20.17
N ASN A 237 25.66 3.25 19.97
CA ASN A 237 27.06 3.13 20.33
C ASN A 237 27.36 3.56 21.76
N SER A 238 26.43 4.18 22.48
CA SER A 238 26.58 4.58 23.87
C SER A 238 26.80 3.37 24.80
N LYS A 239 27.47 3.60 25.91
CA LYS A 239 27.72 2.57 26.92
C LYS A 239 26.42 2.10 27.55
N GLU A 240 25.51 3.03 27.85
CA GLU A 240 24.21 2.79 28.48
C GLU A 240 23.36 1.85 27.62
N TYR A 241 23.29 2.06 26.29
CA TYR A 241 22.55 1.20 25.38
C TYR A 241 23.16 -0.22 25.33
N LYS A 242 24.49 -0.33 25.25
CA LYS A 242 25.19 -1.62 25.22
C LYS A 242 24.95 -2.41 26.51
N ASP A 243 25.00 -1.75 27.66
CA ASP A 243 24.74 -2.37 28.99
C ASP A 243 23.29 -2.81 29.10
N MET A 244 22.33 -2.00 28.65
CA MET A 244 20.91 -2.36 28.60
C MET A 244 20.66 -3.60 27.73
N VAL A 245 21.25 -3.65 26.52
CA VAL A 245 21.12 -4.81 25.62
C VAL A 245 21.74 -6.07 26.24
N LEU A 246 22.86 -5.94 26.97
CA LEU A 246 23.51 -7.05 27.67
C LEU A 246 22.64 -7.60 28.80
N GLN A 247 21.99 -6.72 29.58
CA GLN A 247 21.06 -7.10 30.65
C GLN A 247 19.82 -7.83 30.08
N LEU A 248 19.26 -7.34 28.96
CA LEU A 248 18.12 -7.97 28.29
C LEU A 248 18.47 -9.37 27.75
N LYS A 249 19.69 -9.56 27.22
CA LYS A 249 20.17 -10.88 26.79
C LYS A 249 20.32 -11.85 27.95
N LYS A 250 20.85 -11.39 29.10
CA LYS A 250 20.96 -12.23 30.32
C LYS A 250 19.59 -12.67 30.85
N LYS A 251 18.58 -11.76 30.83
CA LYS A 251 17.20 -12.10 31.26
C LYS A 251 16.47 -13.06 30.33
N LYS A 252 16.89 -13.21 29.06
CA LYS A 252 16.30 -14.18 28.12
C LYS A 252 16.95 -15.55 28.16
N LEU A 253 18.09 -15.69 28.85
CA LEU A 253 18.84 -16.95 29.00
C LEU A 253 18.67 -17.56 30.41
N ALA A 254 18.00 -16.86 31.31
CA ALA A 254 17.56 -17.34 32.61
C ALA A 254 16.06 -17.68 32.57
#